data_36bbf0cb4cfa7c9b275ead2987e786b2
#
_entry.id   36bbf0cb4cfa7c9b275ead2987e786b2
#
_cell.length_a   1.000
_cell.length_b   1.000
_cell.length_c   1.000
_cell.angle_alpha   90.00
_cell.angle_beta   90.00
_cell.angle_gamma   90.00
#
_symmetry.space_group_name_H-M   'P 1'
#
loop_
_entity.id
_entity.type
_entity.pdbx_description
1 polymer ?
#
loop_
_entity_poly.entity_id
_entity_poly.type
_entity_poly.pdbx_seq_one_letter_code
_entity_poly.pdbx_strand_id
1 'polypeptide(L)'
;MTEIKKEPIHTISILVANKPGVLVRVALVFARRGYNIDSLVVSATVNPKFSRMTITAKGNLEALDQIIKNVNKLIDVIHTSEHDPSHSIDRELALIKMKDTPTIKTAITKHSKKYHAKIVDTTDKTLIIAQSGTSGTSAATASR
;
A
#
# COMPACT_ATOMS: atom_id res chain seq x y z
N MET A 1 -6.48 17.24 -26.75
CA MET A 1 -6.52 16.25 -25.66
C MET A 1 -5.24 16.43 -24.88
N THR A 2 -5.34 17.02 -23.69
CA THR A 2 -4.18 17.26 -22.80
C THR A 2 -3.77 15.91 -22.21
N GLU A 3 -2.60 15.41 -22.57
CA GLU A 3 -2.00 14.26 -21.87
C GLU A 3 -1.90 14.60 -20.38
N ILE A 4 -2.67 13.92 -19.56
CA ILE A 4 -2.55 13.98 -18.11
C ILE A 4 -1.21 13.35 -17.78
N LYS A 5 -0.19 14.17 -17.57
CA LYS A 5 1.14 13.76 -17.12
C LYS A 5 0.95 13.03 -15.79
N LYS A 6 1.05 11.71 -15.81
CA LYS A 6 0.87 10.87 -14.64
C LYS A 6 2.02 11.19 -13.67
N GLU A 7 1.73 11.87 -12.57
CA GLU A 7 2.74 12.16 -11.55
C GLU A 7 3.34 10.86 -11.02
N PRO A 8 4.66 10.82 -10.80
CA PRO A 8 5.31 9.63 -10.25
C PRO A 8 4.78 9.33 -8.84
N ILE A 9 4.65 8.05 -8.55
CA ILE A 9 4.28 7.55 -7.22
C ILE A 9 5.58 7.25 -6.48
N HIS A 10 5.69 7.78 -5.27
CA HIS A 10 6.82 7.58 -4.37
C HIS A 10 6.41 6.74 -3.17
N THR A 11 7.24 5.81 -2.77
CA THR A 11 7.06 5.00 -1.56
C THR A 11 8.03 5.46 -0.48
N ILE A 12 7.49 5.90 0.64
CA ILE A 12 8.26 6.44 1.78
C ILE A 12 8.11 5.49 2.96
N SER A 13 9.23 5.06 3.54
CA SER A 13 9.25 4.29 4.80
C SER A 13 9.66 5.20 5.94
N ILE A 14 8.89 5.18 7.02
CA ILE A 14 9.12 5.99 8.21
C ILE A 14 9.16 5.07 9.42
N LEU A 15 10.28 5.05 10.12
CA LEU A 15 10.42 4.40 11.43
C LEU A 15 10.07 5.41 12.52
N VAL A 16 9.10 5.08 13.36
CA VAL A 16 8.58 5.99 14.40
C VAL A 16 8.48 5.31 15.76
N ALA A 17 8.44 6.10 16.83
CA ALA A 17 8.05 5.61 18.13
C ALA A 17 6.60 5.11 18.09
N ASN A 18 6.33 3.93 18.66
CA ASN A 18 4.99 3.34 18.73
C ASN A 18 4.19 3.97 19.87
N LYS A 19 3.65 5.16 19.61
CA LYS A 19 2.90 5.97 20.59
C LYS A 19 1.61 6.52 19.97
N PRO A 20 0.57 6.76 20.78
CA PRO A 20 -0.65 7.44 20.33
C PRO A 20 -0.35 8.80 19.69
N GLY A 21 -1.07 9.14 18.62
CA GLY A 21 -0.97 10.44 17.94
C GLY A 21 0.20 10.60 16.96
N VAL A 22 1.15 9.67 16.89
CA VAL A 22 2.29 9.78 15.96
C VAL A 22 1.80 9.75 14.50
N LEU A 23 0.90 8.83 14.17
CA LEU A 23 0.30 8.76 12.84
C LEU A 23 -0.36 10.09 12.43
N VAL A 24 -1.12 10.70 13.34
CA VAL A 24 -1.78 11.99 13.06
C VAL A 24 -0.76 13.08 12.76
N ARG A 25 0.34 13.15 13.53
CA ARG A 25 1.39 14.14 13.30
C ARG A 25 2.08 13.95 11.96
N VAL A 26 2.37 12.71 11.57
CA VAL A 26 2.92 12.41 10.25
C VAL A 26 1.94 12.80 9.14
N ALA A 27 0.67 12.39 9.24
CA ALA A 27 -0.35 12.71 8.25
C ALA A 27 -0.55 14.24 8.07
N LEU A 28 -0.45 15.01 9.15
CA LEU A 28 -0.53 16.48 9.10
C LEU A 28 0.61 17.12 8.30
N VAL A 29 1.79 16.49 8.23
CA VAL A 29 2.88 17.01 7.38
C VAL A 29 2.48 16.97 5.91
N PHE A 30 1.84 15.87 5.46
CA PHE A 30 1.33 15.74 4.10
C PHE A 30 0.18 16.74 3.85
N ALA A 31 -0.80 16.78 4.75
CA ALA A 31 -1.98 17.63 4.62
C ALA A 31 -1.63 19.13 4.53
N ARG A 32 -0.71 19.63 5.40
CA ARG A 32 -0.27 21.02 5.38
C ARG A 32 0.44 21.45 4.11
N ARG A 33 0.96 20.50 3.36
CA ARG A 33 1.65 20.71 2.08
C ARG A 33 0.75 20.43 0.88
N GLY A 34 -0.51 20.04 1.10
CA GLY A 34 -1.46 19.72 0.03
C GLY A 34 -1.17 18.40 -0.69
N TYR A 35 -0.38 17.50 -0.08
CA TYR A 35 -0.10 16.18 -0.66
C TYR A 35 -1.12 15.15 -0.20
N ASN A 36 -1.67 14.42 -1.17
CA ASN A 36 -2.53 13.29 -0.89
C ASN A 36 -1.70 12.05 -0.55
N ILE A 37 -2.18 11.27 0.42
CA ILE A 37 -1.67 9.94 0.73
C ILE A 37 -2.50 8.94 -0.07
N ASP A 38 -1.90 8.24 -1.02
CA ASP A 38 -2.58 7.24 -1.85
C ASP A 38 -2.76 5.93 -1.07
N SER A 39 -1.75 5.51 -0.30
CA SER A 39 -1.85 4.36 0.60
C SER A 39 -1.03 4.58 1.87
N LEU A 40 -1.45 3.93 2.95
CA LEU A 40 -0.79 3.97 4.24
C LEU A 40 -0.88 2.60 4.89
N VAL A 41 0.26 2.05 5.24
CA VAL A 41 0.36 0.84 6.06
C VAL A 41 1.16 1.16 7.31
N VAL A 42 0.66 0.80 8.48
CA VAL A 42 1.35 0.98 9.76
C VAL A 42 1.36 -0.35 10.49
N SER A 43 2.53 -0.78 10.93
CA SER A 43 2.67 -1.98 11.74
C SER A 43 3.77 -1.81 12.79
N ALA A 44 3.59 -2.47 13.95
CA ALA A 44 4.65 -2.59 14.93
C ALA A 44 5.84 -3.37 14.32
N THR A 45 7.05 -3.01 14.69
CA THR A 45 8.25 -3.75 14.34
C THR A 45 8.48 -4.91 15.32
N VAL A 46 9.54 -5.71 15.10
CA VAL A 46 9.96 -6.73 16.05
C VAL A 46 10.19 -6.14 17.45
N ASN A 47 10.69 -4.90 17.53
CA ASN A 47 10.73 -4.16 18.78
C ASN A 47 9.41 -3.37 18.94
N PRO A 48 8.53 -3.73 19.90
CA PRO A 48 7.21 -3.12 20.07
C PRO A 48 7.24 -1.63 20.43
N LYS A 49 8.39 -1.08 20.78
CA LYS A 49 8.57 0.36 21.03
C LYS A 49 8.52 1.19 19.73
N PHE A 50 8.66 0.54 18.57
CA PHE A 50 8.70 1.20 17.27
C PHE A 50 7.64 0.64 16.32
N SER A 51 7.17 1.51 15.45
CA SER A 51 6.30 1.15 14.31
C SER A 51 6.93 1.60 13.00
N ARG A 52 6.66 0.84 11.95
CA ARG A 52 7.01 1.23 10.59
C ARG A 52 5.75 1.67 9.87
N MET A 53 5.81 2.83 9.26
CA MET A 53 4.82 3.35 8.34
C MET A 53 5.37 3.25 6.92
N THR A 54 4.59 2.71 6.00
CA THR A 54 4.87 2.74 4.57
C THR A 54 3.78 3.58 3.91
N ILE A 55 4.17 4.68 3.29
CA ILE A 55 3.26 5.66 2.70
C ILE A 55 3.56 5.76 1.21
N THR A 56 2.52 5.67 0.36
CA THR A 56 2.63 6.03 -1.04
C THR A 56 1.96 7.37 -1.28
N ALA A 57 2.63 8.25 -2.02
CA ALA A 57 2.13 9.58 -2.37
C ALA A 57 2.58 9.95 -3.79
N LYS A 58 1.76 10.74 -4.48
CA LYS A 58 2.10 11.32 -5.78
C LYS A 58 2.74 12.69 -5.59
N GLY A 59 3.70 12.99 -6.45
CA GLY A 59 4.34 14.30 -6.46
C GLY A 59 5.63 14.31 -7.26
N ASN A 60 6.22 15.50 -7.41
CA ASN A 60 7.55 15.62 -7.97
C ASN A 60 8.63 15.39 -6.88
N LEU A 61 9.88 15.19 -7.30
CA LEU A 61 11.00 14.92 -6.39
C LEU A 61 11.25 16.04 -5.38
N GLU A 62 11.05 17.29 -5.76
CA GLU A 62 11.24 18.45 -4.87
C GLU A 62 10.22 18.43 -3.73
N ALA A 63 8.96 18.13 -4.06
CA ALA A 63 7.87 17.98 -3.11
C ALA A 63 8.16 16.86 -2.10
N LEU A 64 8.61 15.72 -2.60
CA LEU A 64 8.96 14.56 -1.79
C LEU A 64 10.12 14.88 -0.82
N ASP A 65 11.18 15.52 -1.29
CA ASP A 65 12.32 15.93 -0.45
C ASP A 65 11.85 16.84 0.70
N GLN A 66 10.95 17.78 0.42
CA GLN A 66 10.35 18.65 1.44
C GLN A 66 9.52 17.88 2.45
N ILE A 67 8.76 16.87 2.02
CA ILE A 67 8.00 16.00 2.93
C ILE A 67 8.97 15.25 3.85
N ILE A 68 9.97 14.59 3.30
CA ILE A 68 10.96 13.82 4.05
C ILE A 68 11.67 14.71 5.09
N LYS A 69 12.12 15.90 4.69
CA LYS A 69 12.75 16.87 5.59
C LYS A 69 11.83 17.30 6.74
N ASN A 70 10.54 17.50 6.48
CA ASN A 70 9.60 17.91 7.52
C ASN A 70 9.17 16.76 8.42
N VAL A 71 9.02 15.55 7.88
CA VAL A 71 8.73 14.35 8.68
C VAL A 71 9.89 14.06 9.64
N ASN A 72 11.14 14.18 9.18
CA ASN A 72 12.33 13.97 10.01
C ASN A 72 12.48 15.00 11.17
N LYS A 73 11.76 16.13 11.13
CA LYS A 73 11.74 17.10 12.24
C LYS A 73 10.79 16.71 13.37
N LEU A 74 9.93 15.70 13.16
CA LEU A 74 9.02 15.23 14.20
C LEU A 74 9.80 14.45 15.25
N ILE A 75 9.58 14.77 16.53
CA ILE A 75 10.33 14.18 17.65
C ILE A 75 10.17 12.66 17.78
N ASP A 76 9.05 12.12 17.30
CA ASP A 76 8.75 10.69 17.36
C ASP A 76 9.26 9.93 16.12
N VAL A 77 9.83 10.62 15.13
CA VAL A 77 10.40 10.00 13.93
C VAL A 77 11.85 9.69 14.17
N ILE A 78 12.21 8.42 13.94
CA ILE A 78 13.57 7.92 14.11
C ILE A 78 14.34 8.02 12.79
N HIS A 79 13.67 7.62 11.70
CA HIS A 79 14.28 7.61 10.37
C HIS A 79 13.20 7.63 9.28
N THR A 80 13.48 8.34 8.20
CA THR A 80 12.63 8.36 7.00
C THR A 80 13.50 8.11 5.77
N SER A 81 13.06 7.21 4.90
CA SER A 81 13.72 6.92 3.62
C SER A 81 12.71 6.77 2.50
N GLU A 82 13.07 7.21 1.32
CA GLU A 82 12.38 6.86 0.09
C GLU A 82 12.85 5.48 -0.39
N HIS A 83 11.95 4.69 -0.95
CA HIS A 83 12.27 3.46 -1.64
C HIS A 83 12.48 3.72 -3.13
N ASP A 84 13.66 3.41 -3.62
CA ASP A 84 13.92 3.37 -5.05
C ASP A 84 13.22 2.14 -5.65
N PRO A 85 12.31 2.32 -6.62
CA PRO A 85 11.60 1.21 -7.26
C PRO A 85 12.53 0.19 -7.92
N SER A 86 13.73 0.60 -8.34
CA SER A 86 14.73 -0.29 -8.96
C SER A 86 15.42 -1.22 -7.96
N HIS A 87 15.39 -0.87 -6.66
CA HIS A 87 16.03 -1.61 -5.58
C HIS A 87 15.04 -2.11 -4.52
N SER A 88 13.73 -2.04 -4.79
CA SER A 88 12.68 -2.51 -3.88
C SER A 88 11.80 -3.56 -4.53
N ILE A 89 11.26 -4.46 -3.70
CA ILE A 89 10.25 -5.43 -4.11
C ILE A 89 8.98 -5.11 -3.35
N ASP A 90 8.00 -4.55 -4.07
CA ASP A 90 6.70 -4.22 -3.51
C ASP A 90 5.69 -5.31 -3.82
N ARG A 91 4.96 -5.74 -2.79
CA ARG A 91 3.86 -6.70 -2.92
C ARG A 91 2.64 -6.22 -2.17
N GLU A 92 1.50 -6.44 -2.78
CA GLU A 92 0.19 -6.17 -2.21
C GLU A 92 -0.56 -7.49 -1.98
N LEU A 93 -1.40 -7.52 -0.96
CA LEU A 93 -2.36 -8.57 -0.71
C LEU A 93 -3.77 -8.04 -1.00
N ALA A 94 -4.48 -8.68 -1.91
CA ALA A 94 -5.89 -8.41 -2.19
C ALA A 94 -6.76 -9.54 -1.65
N LEU A 95 -7.84 -9.19 -0.93
CA LEU A 95 -8.92 -10.09 -0.57
C LEU A 95 -10.14 -9.73 -1.40
N ILE A 96 -10.58 -10.64 -2.26
CA ILE A 96 -11.67 -10.40 -3.21
C ILE A 96 -12.83 -11.30 -2.84
N LYS A 97 -13.96 -10.69 -2.43
CA LYS A 97 -15.20 -11.40 -2.14
C LYS A 97 -16.08 -11.42 -3.37
N MET A 98 -16.54 -12.60 -3.77
CA MET A 98 -17.40 -12.81 -4.94
C MET A 98 -18.50 -13.82 -4.63
N LYS A 99 -19.53 -13.84 -5.50
CA LYS A 99 -20.61 -14.85 -5.40
C LYS A 99 -20.05 -16.23 -5.70
N ASP A 100 -20.47 -17.22 -4.93
CA ASP A 100 -20.13 -18.62 -5.19
C ASP A 100 -21.03 -19.17 -6.32
N THR A 101 -20.45 -19.29 -7.51
CA THR A 101 -21.12 -19.88 -8.67
C THR A 101 -20.19 -20.91 -9.34
N PRO A 102 -20.73 -21.95 -9.99
CA PRO A 102 -19.93 -22.94 -10.68
C PRO A 102 -18.96 -22.31 -11.71
N THR A 103 -19.43 -21.27 -12.42
CA THR A 103 -18.63 -20.54 -13.41
C THR A 103 -17.42 -19.84 -12.76
N ILE A 104 -17.63 -19.20 -11.60
CA ILE A 104 -16.55 -18.53 -10.86
C ILE A 104 -15.55 -19.53 -10.32
N LYS A 105 -16.00 -20.66 -9.73
CA LYS A 105 -15.10 -21.73 -9.28
C LYS A 105 -14.21 -22.26 -10.40
N THR A 106 -14.78 -22.50 -11.56
CA THR A 106 -14.02 -22.96 -12.74
C THR A 106 -13.01 -21.92 -13.20
N ALA A 107 -13.42 -20.64 -13.24
CA ALA A 107 -12.52 -19.55 -13.60
C ALA A 107 -11.36 -19.40 -12.62
N ILE A 108 -11.64 -19.47 -11.30
CA ILE A 108 -10.60 -19.42 -10.27
C ILE A 108 -9.62 -20.58 -10.43
N THR A 109 -10.10 -21.81 -10.59
CA THR A 109 -9.24 -22.98 -10.77
C THR A 109 -8.34 -22.84 -11.99
N LYS A 110 -8.86 -22.30 -13.08
CA LYS A 110 -8.11 -22.04 -14.32
C LYS A 110 -7.04 -20.96 -14.14
N HIS A 111 -7.35 -19.91 -13.38
CA HIS A 111 -6.48 -18.74 -13.23
C HIS A 111 -5.63 -18.75 -11.95
N SER A 112 -5.95 -19.61 -10.97
CA SER A 112 -5.23 -19.69 -9.68
C SER A 112 -3.72 -19.90 -9.86
N LYS A 113 -3.33 -20.78 -10.79
CA LYS A 113 -1.91 -21.03 -11.10
C LYS A 113 -1.20 -19.82 -11.68
N LYS A 114 -1.89 -19.05 -12.54
CA LYS A 114 -1.31 -17.86 -13.21
C LYS A 114 -1.15 -16.67 -12.27
N TYR A 115 -2.11 -16.48 -11.36
CA TYR A 115 -2.17 -15.31 -10.48
C TYR A 115 -1.85 -15.63 -9.03
N HIS A 116 -1.46 -16.87 -8.69
CA HIS A 116 -1.19 -17.33 -7.33
C HIS A 116 -2.34 -17.03 -6.35
N ALA A 117 -3.59 -17.10 -6.87
CA ALA A 117 -4.78 -16.84 -6.08
C ALA A 117 -5.17 -18.10 -5.30
N LYS A 118 -5.59 -17.93 -4.03
CA LYS A 118 -6.05 -19.01 -3.15
C LYS A 118 -7.44 -18.67 -2.61
N ILE A 119 -8.33 -19.67 -2.59
CA ILE A 119 -9.59 -19.55 -1.85
C ILE A 119 -9.25 -19.65 -0.37
N VAL A 120 -9.60 -18.63 0.41
CA VAL A 120 -9.31 -18.55 1.85
C VAL A 120 -10.56 -18.72 2.71
N ASP A 121 -11.74 -18.48 2.14
CA ASP A 121 -13.02 -18.71 2.80
C ASP A 121 -14.13 -19.00 1.79
N THR A 122 -15.10 -19.86 2.18
CA THR A 122 -16.26 -20.21 1.36
C THR A 122 -17.49 -20.35 2.26
N THR A 123 -18.57 -19.69 1.86
CA THR A 123 -19.90 -19.83 2.45
C THR A 123 -20.87 -20.37 1.39
N ASP A 124 -22.11 -20.66 1.75
CA ASP A 124 -23.13 -21.15 0.82
C ASP A 124 -23.42 -20.23 -0.36
N LYS A 125 -23.09 -18.93 -0.24
CA LYS A 125 -23.41 -17.89 -1.25
C LYS A 125 -22.20 -17.11 -1.76
N THR A 126 -21.08 -17.16 -1.06
CA THR A 126 -19.92 -16.36 -1.37
C THR A 126 -18.62 -17.10 -1.12
N LEU A 127 -17.59 -16.71 -1.85
CA LEU A 127 -16.21 -17.16 -1.63
C LEU A 127 -15.28 -15.94 -1.54
N ILE A 128 -14.19 -16.09 -0.81
CA ILE A 128 -13.15 -15.07 -0.68
C ILE A 128 -11.85 -15.66 -1.23
N ILE A 129 -11.23 -14.90 -2.13
CA ILE A 129 -9.94 -15.24 -2.71
C ILE A 129 -8.89 -14.28 -2.13
N ALA A 130 -7.76 -14.83 -1.70
CA ALA A 130 -6.55 -14.08 -1.41
C ALA A 130 -5.59 -14.15 -2.60
N GLN A 131 -5.08 -13.03 -3.00
CA GLN A 131 -4.04 -12.94 -4.03
C GLN A 131 -2.95 -12.00 -3.58
N SER A 132 -1.70 -12.36 -3.81
CA SER A 132 -0.57 -11.46 -3.61
C SER A 132 0.17 -11.24 -4.94
N GLY A 133 0.56 -9.99 -5.19
CA GLY A 133 1.24 -9.61 -6.42
C GLY A 133 1.71 -8.17 -6.39
N THR A 134 2.18 -7.68 -7.53
CA THR A 134 2.40 -6.24 -7.73
C THR A 134 1.07 -5.52 -7.93
N SER A 135 1.03 -4.21 -7.69
CA SER A 135 -0.20 -3.38 -7.80
C SER A 135 -0.97 -3.60 -9.12
N GLY A 136 -0.26 -3.77 -10.23
CA GLY A 136 -0.89 -4.05 -11.53
C GLY A 136 -1.55 -5.43 -11.61
N THR A 137 -1.01 -6.44 -10.92
CA THR A 137 -1.54 -7.81 -10.91
C THR A 137 -2.81 -7.90 -10.06
N SER A 138 -2.84 -7.23 -8.93
CA SER A 138 -4.00 -7.21 -8.02
C SER A 138 -5.21 -6.53 -8.64
N ALA A 139 -5.01 -5.41 -9.33
CA ALA A 139 -6.06 -4.69 -10.05
C ALA A 139 -6.66 -5.49 -11.21
N ALA A 140 -5.83 -6.21 -11.97
CA ALA A 140 -6.29 -7.03 -13.10
C ALA A 140 -7.19 -8.20 -12.71
N THR A 141 -7.08 -8.70 -11.48
CA THR A 141 -7.92 -9.79 -10.97
C THR A 141 -9.27 -9.29 -10.47
N ALA A 142 -9.33 -8.09 -9.92
CA ALA A 142 -10.57 -7.48 -9.41
C ALA A 142 -11.51 -7.00 -10.53
N SER A 143 -11.00 -6.75 -11.75
CA SER A 143 -11.73 -6.16 -12.88
C SER A 143 -12.32 -7.18 -13.86
N ARG A 144 -12.23 -8.48 -13.58
CA ARG A 144 -12.77 -9.59 -14.38
C ARG A 144 -13.79 -10.40 -13.60
#